data_620e7ef14e760b501586cb74fc9a6486
#
_entry.id   620e7ef14e760b501586cb74fc9a6486
#
_cell.length_a   1.000
_cell.length_b   1.000
_cell.length_c   1.000
_cell.angle_alpha   90.00
_cell.angle_beta   90.00
_cell.angle_gamma   90.00
#
_symmetry.space_group_name_H-M   'P 1'
#
loop_
_entity.id
_entity.type
_entity.pdbx_description
1 polymer ?
#
loop_
_entity_poly.entity_id
_entity_poly.type
_entity_poly.pdbx_seq_one_letter_code
_entity_poly.pdbx_strand_id
1 'polypeptide(L)'
;MPKKVIYTREEIIEKAYEMLKSEGLNQITARTLAKKLKTSPAPIYGHFDSMEVLKDELVKKAREQFLNYIIKNYTEKPFLNAGMGFVIFAREESELFRAVFLMGNSDKEIILEFKDVIFSEVEKDERFKKVEEEKKEWLFNKCWTYTHGLATLTAMGWEKNNSNDGIKNNLLDLIVFFNDVFEK
;
A
#
# COMPACT_ATOMS: atom_id res chain seq x y z
N MET A 1 20.60 28.25 -29.22
CA MET A 1 19.45 27.35 -29.03
C MET A 1 19.56 26.78 -27.64
N PRO A 2 18.51 26.81 -26.81
CA PRO A 2 18.56 26.15 -25.52
C PRO A 2 18.78 24.65 -25.73
N LYS A 3 19.68 24.04 -24.94
CA LYS A 3 19.91 22.58 -24.95
C LYS A 3 18.58 21.89 -24.71
N LYS A 4 18.16 21.01 -25.63
CA LYS A 4 16.99 20.15 -25.44
C LYS A 4 17.29 19.24 -24.26
N VAL A 5 16.62 19.45 -23.13
CA VAL A 5 16.77 18.58 -21.99
C VAL A 5 16.17 17.22 -22.39
N ILE A 6 17.01 16.22 -22.44
CA ILE A 6 16.60 14.83 -22.71
C ILE A 6 16.39 14.19 -21.34
N TYR A 7 15.14 13.81 -21.01
CA TYR A 7 14.82 13.08 -19.80
C TYR A 7 14.98 11.59 -20.06
N THR A 8 15.57 10.87 -19.12
CA THR A 8 15.57 9.42 -19.13
C THR A 8 14.20 8.90 -18.67
N ARG A 9 13.95 7.63 -18.94
CA ARG A 9 12.72 6.96 -18.51
C ARG A 9 12.59 6.99 -16.98
N GLU A 10 13.67 6.74 -16.29
CA GLU A 10 13.78 6.75 -14.83
C GLU A 10 13.48 8.13 -14.25
N GLU A 11 14.02 9.20 -14.83
CA GLU A 11 13.75 10.58 -14.39
C GLU A 11 12.26 10.94 -14.54
N ILE A 12 11.62 10.45 -15.59
CA ILE A 12 10.17 10.65 -15.80
C ILE A 12 9.38 9.88 -14.74
N ILE A 13 9.73 8.60 -14.47
CA ILE A 13 9.10 7.78 -13.42
C ILE A 13 9.26 8.44 -12.05
N GLU A 14 10.47 8.85 -11.68
CA GLU A 14 10.70 9.49 -10.36
C GLU A 14 9.86 10.76 -10.20
N LYS A 15 9.83 11.62 -11.23
CA LYS A 15 9.02 12.83 -11.18
C LYS A 15 7.52 12.54 -11.12
N ALA A 16 7.05 11.55 -11.86
CA ALA A 16 5.65 11.11 -11.80
C ALA A 16 5.32 10.48 -10.44
N TYR A 17 6.26 9.75 -9.82
CA TYR A 17 6.08 9.15 -8.50
C TYR A 17 6.01 10.21 -7.39
N GLU A 18 6.84 11.27 -7.45
CA GLU A 18 6.71 12.43 -6.56
C GLU A 18 5.32 13.09 -6.69
N MET A 19 4.80 13.20 -7.92
CA MET A 19 3.44 13.71 -8.15
C MET A 19 2.38 12.76 -7.59
N LEU A 20 2.55 11.44 -7.75
CA LEU A 20 1.66 10.45 -7.15
C LEU A 20 1.57 10.63 -5.63
N LYS A 21 2.70 10.74 -4.95
CA LYS A 21 2.76 10.93 -3.49
C LYS A 21 2.09 12.22 -3.01
N SER A 22 2.16 13.29 -3.77
CA SER A 22 1.70 14.61 -3.34
C SER A 22 0.33 15.02 -3.89
N GLU A 23 -0.05 14.55 -5.05
CA GLU A 23 -1.22 15.03 -5.79
C GLU A 23 -2.21 13.90 -6.16
N GLY A 24 -1.77 12.63 -6.06
CA GLY A 24 -2.56 11.45 -6.40
C GLY A 24 -2.53 11.07 -7.88
N LEU A 25 -2.93 9.81 -8.15
CA LEU A 25 -2.81 9.17 -9.47
C LEU A 25 -3.63 9.90 -10.56
N ASN A 26 -4.79 10.45 -10.21
CA ASN A 26 -5.68 11.14 -11.16
C ASN A 26 -5.09 12.44 -11.70
N GLN A 27 -4.17 13.08 -10.97
CA GLN A 27 -3.52 14.33 -11.39
C GLN A 27 -2.38 14.08 -12.38
N ILE A 28 -1.96 12.83 -12.57
CA ILE A 28 -0.87 12.47 -13.48
C ILE A 28 -1.41 12.32 -14.89
N THR A 29 -1.22 13.37 -15.68
CA THR A 29 -1.51 13.41 -17.12
C THR A 29 -0.23 13.81 -17.88
N ALA A 30 -0.16 13.53 -19.17
CA ALA A 30 0.99 13.94 -20.00
C ALA A 30 1.25 15.45 -19.89
N ARG A 31 0.17 16.26 -19.78
CA ARG A 31 0.26 17.71 -19.68
C ARG A 31 0.79 18.17 -18.31
N THR A 32 0.28 17.61 -17.21
CA THR A 32 0.70 17.99 -15.86
C THR A 32 2.12 17.55 -15.59
N LEU A 33 2.48 16.33 -15.98
CA LEU A 33 3.83 15.80 -15.85
C LEU A 33 4.85 16.57 -16.70
N ALA A 34 4.53 16.87 -17.96
CA ALA A 34 5.38 17.71 -18.82
C ALA A 34 5.62 19.10 -18.22
N LYS A 35 4.59 19.71 -17.61
CA LYS A 35 4.72 20.98 -16.89
C LYS A 35 5.70 20.87 -15.71
N LYS A 36 5.63 19.81 -14.92
CA LYS A 36 6.57 19.54 -13.79
C LYS A 36 7.99 19.29 -14.27
N LEU A 37 8.15 18.63 -15.40
CA LEU A 37 9.43 18.41 -16.08
C LEU A 37 9.94 19.64 -16.86
N LYS A 38 9.16 20.71 -16.96
CA LYS A 38 9.47 21.91 -17.77
C LYS A 38 9.78 21.57 -19.24
N THR A 39 9.00 20.68 -19.81
CA THR A 39 9.13 20.19 -21.21
C THR A 39 7.77 20.09 -21.90
N SER A 40 7.76 19.65 -23.17
CA SER A 40 6.55 19.23 -23.86
C SER A 40 6.19 17.76 -23.51
N PRO A 41 4.97 17.28 -23.82
CA PRO A 41 4.61 15.88 -23.62
C PRO A 41 5.40 14.86 -24.49
N ALA A 42 6.03 15.31 -25.59
CA ALA A 42 6.71 14.43 -26.53
C ALA A 42 7.77 13.49 -25.90
N PRO A 43 8.65 13.93 -24.97
CA PRO A 43 9.58 13.03 -24.30
C PRO A 43 8.90 11.92 -23.50
N ILE A 44 7.72 12.16 -22.94
CA ILE A 44 6.98 11.16 -22.17
C ILE A 44 6.53 10.04 -23.09
N TYR A 45 5.89 10.39 -24.21
CA TYR A 45 5.47 9.43 -25.22
C TYR A 45 6.63 8.79 -26.00
N GLY A 46 7.84 9.33 -25.89
CA GLY A 46 9.05 8.68 -26.39
C GLY A 46 9.52 7.50 -25.54
N HIS A 47 9.05 7.39 -24.29
CA HIS A 47 9.43 6.34 -23.35
C HIS A 47 8.27 5.43 -22.94
N PHE A 48 7.01 5.90 -23.08
CA PHE A 48 5.81 5.17 -22.67
C PHE A 48 4.78 5.20 -23.78
N ASP A 49 4.26 4.03 -24.14
CA ASP A 49 3.25 3.87 -25.20
C ASP A 49 1.93 4.59 -24.84
N SER A 50 1.63 4.68 -23.53
CA SER A 50 0.47 5.41 -23.03
C SER A 50 0.72 5.93 -21.61
N MET A 51 -0.18 6.79 -21.11
CA MET A 51 -0.18 7.22 -19.71
C MET A 51 -0.59 6.10 -18.76
N GLU A 52 -1.36 5.13 -19.23
CA GLU A 52 -1.77 3.95 -18.46
C GLU A 52 -0.54 3.09 -18.13
N VAL A 53 0.34 2.83 -19.12
CA VAL A 53 1.60 2.10 -18.91
C VAL A 53 2.46 2.78 -17.84
N LEU A 54 2.60 4.10 -17.89
CA LEU A 54 3.31 4.84 -16.85
C LEU A 54 2.63 4.70 -15.48
N LYS A 55 1.31 4.85 -15.41
CA LYS A 55 0.55 4.74 -14.16
C LYS A 55 0.65 3.34 -13.54
N ASP A 56 0.61 2.29 -14.34
CA ASP A 56 0.77 0.91 -13.86
C ASP A 56 2.16 0.72 -13.21
N GLU A 57 3.21 1.28 -13.79
CA GLU A 57 4.55 1.25 -13.17
C GLU A 57 4.62 2.04 -11.85
N LEU A 58 3.93 3.17 -11.77
CA LEU A 58 3.86 3.93 -10.54
C LEU A 58 3.12 3.17 -9.44
N VAL A 59 2.01 2.50 -9.78
CA VAL A 59 1.27 1.65 -8.85
C VAL A 59 2.13 0.46 -8.42
N LYS A 60 2.87 -0.18 -9.34
CA LYS A 60 3.82 -1.24 -9.00
C LYS A 60 4.88 -0.75 -8.01
N LYS A 61 5.48 0.40 -8.24
CA LYS A 61 6.46 1.00 -7.32
C LYS A 61 5.84 1.33 -5.95
N ALA A 62 4.58 1.79 -5.92
CA ALA A 62 3.84 2.02 -4.68
C ALA A 62 3.58 0.72 -3.90
N ARG A 63 3.31 -0.42 -4.59
CA ARG A 63 3.20 -1.75 -3.99
C ARG A 63 4.50 -2.21 -3.34
N GLU A 64 5.62 -2.04 -4.03
CA GLU A 64 6.94 -2.37 -3.48
C GLU A 64 7.23 -1.56 -2.20
N GLN A 65 6.87 -0.28 -2.19
CA GLN A 65 6.97 0.55 -0.98
C GLN A 65 6.04 0.05 0.14
N PHE A 66 4.81 -0.34 -0.18
CA PHE A 66 3.87 -0.92 0.77
C PHE A 66 4.43 -2.20 1.43
N LEU A 67 5.04 -3.10 0.66
CA LEU A 67 5.64 -4.32 1.21
C LEU A 67 6.69 -4.02 2.28
N ASN A 68 7.47 -2.95 2.13
CA ASN A 68 8.44 -2.52 3.14
C ASN A 68 7.79 -2.12 4.48
N TYR A 69 6.54 -1.63 4.46
CA TYR A 69 5.77 -1.36 5.67
C TYR A 69 5.27 -2.64 6.32
N ILE A 70 4.83 -3.62 5.53
CA ILE A 70 4.29 -4.90 6.03
C ILE A 70 5.35 -5.74 6.74
N ILE A 71 6.56 -5.81 6.21
CA ILE A 71 7.65 -6.63 6.76
C ILE A 71 8.43 -5.94 7.90
N LYS A 72 8.12 -4.68 8.19
CA LYS A 72 8.81 -3.92 9.24
C LYS A 72 8.38 -4.38 10.63
N ASN A 73 9.36 -4.53 11.53
CA ASN A 73 9.10 -4.88 12.93
C ASN A 73 8.71 -3.62 13.73
N TYR A 74 7.44 -3.51 14.08
CA TYR A 74 6.91 -2.47 14.98
C TYR A 74 6.79 -2.99 16.40
N THR A 75 6.64 -4.31 16.57
CA THR A 75 6.50 -5.05 17.83
C THR A 75 7.20 -6.40 17.72
N GLU A 76 7.21 -7.17 18.82
CA GLU A 76 7.66 -8.57 18.84
C GLU A 76 6.66 -9.57 18.22
N LYS A 77 5.52 -9.10 17.71
CA LYS A 77 4.43 -9.95 17.19
C LYS A 77 4.30 -9.79 15.67
N PRO A 78 4.76 -10.76 14.86
CA PRO A 78 4.75 -10.65 13.39
C PRO A 78 3.37 -10.33 12.80
N PHE A 79 2.32 -11.02 13.28
CA PHE A 79 0.96 -10.79 12.82
C PHE A 79 0.47 -9.35 13.07
N LEU A 80 0.76 -8.81 14.25
CA LEU A 80 0.42 -7.43 14.58
C LEU A 80 1.21 -6.44 13.73
N ASN A 81 2.48 -6.74 13.44
CA ASN A 81 3.34 -5.90 12.61
C ASN A 81 2.78 -5.73 11.20
N ALA A 82 2.27 -6.80 10.58
CA ALA A 82 1.65 -6.73 9.25
C ALA A 82 0.42 -5.79 9.26
N GLY A 83 -0.47 -5.94 10.24
CA GLY A 83 -1.63 -5.06 10.40
C GLY A 83 -1.23 -3.61 10.67
N MET A 84 -0.25 -3.38 11.54
CA MET A 84 0.28 -2.04 11.83
C MET A 84 0.90 -1.42 10.58
N GLY A 85 1.72 -2.16 9.84
CA GLY A 85 2.35 -1.70 8.59
C GLY A 85 1.32 -1.24 7.57
N PHE A 86 0.22 -1.99 7.43
CA PHE A 86 -0.88 -1.64 6.53
C PHE A 86 -1.51 -0.28 6.89
N VAL A 87 -1.85 -0.07 8.15
CA VAL A 87 -2.50 1.18 8.60
C VAL A 87 -1.51 2.35 8.61
N ILE A 88 -0.25 2.11 9.00
CA ILE A 88 0.81 3.13 8.99
C ILE A 88 1.11 3.59 7.56
N PHE A 89 1.16 2.68 6.59
CA PHE A 89 1.28 3.03 5.18
C PHE A 89 0.15 3.94 4.71
N ALA A 90 -1.10 3.61 5.06
CA ALA A 90 -2.26 4.43 4.73
C ALA A 90 -2.20 5.84 5.36
N ARG A 91 -1.61 5.95 6.56
CA ARG A 91 -1.40 7.23 7.26
C ARG A 91 -0.30 8.08 6.61
N GLU A 92 0.85 7.47 6.35
CA GLU A 92 2.04 8.18 5.91
C GLU A 92 2.09 8.42 4.40
N GLU A 93 1.48 7.51 3.64
CA GLU A 93 1.50 7.50 2.18
C GLU A 93 0.06 7.39 1.63
N SER A 94 -0.83 8.30 2.07
CA SER A 94 -2.27 8.20 1.80
C SER A 94 -2.61 8.15 0.31
N GLU A 95 -1.91 8.90 -0.55
CA GLU A 95 -2.14 8.88 -1.99
C GLU A 95 -1.62 7.60 -2.65
N LEU A 96 -0.52 7.01 -2.14
CA LEU A 96 -0.07 5.69 -2.58
C LEU A 96 -1.07 4.62 -2.16
N PHE A 97 -1.57 4.68 -0.92
CA PHE A 97 -2.60 3.77 -0.45
C PHE A 97 -3.86 3.83 -1.32
N ARG A 98 -4.33 5.04 -1.67
CA ARG A 98 -5.48 5.22 -2.57
C ARG A 98 -5.22 4.61 -3.94
N ALA A 99 -4.03 4.84 -4.52
CA ALA A 99 -3.67 4.31 -5.83
C ALA A 99 -3.60 2.79 -5.85
N VAL A 100 -3.09 2.16 -4.78
CA VAL A 100 -2.93 0.70 -4.70
C VAL A 100 -4.25 -0.01 -4.38
N PHE A 101 -5.07 0.53 -3.45
CA PHE A 101 -6.17 -0.22 -2.85
C PHE A 101 -7.57 0.32 -3.16
N LEU A 102 -7.71 1.59 -3.55
CA LEU A 102 -9.02 2.24 -3.69
C LEU A 102 -9.35 2.66 -5.12
N MET A 103 -8.36 2.68 -6.02
CA MET A 103 -8.58 3.02 -7.43
C MET A 103 -8.63 1.73 -8.25
N GLY A 104 -9.73 1.46 -8.90
CA GLY A 104 -10.24 0.28 -9.60
C GLY A 104 -9.34 -0.66 -10.43
N ASN A 105 -8.03 -0.50 -10.41
CA ASN A 105 -7.05 -1.41 -11.03
C ASN A 105 -6.38 -2.34 -9.99
N SER A 106 -7.00 -2.52 -8.81
CA SER A 106 -6.53 -3.50 -7.84
C SER A 106 -6.86 -4.91 -8.35
N ASP A 107 -5.94 -5.49 -9.09
CA ASP A 107 -6.03 -6.87 -9.56
C ASP A 107 -6.13 -7.81 -8.35
N LYS A 108 -6.96 -8.86 -8.48
CA LYS A 108 -7.05 -9.92 -7.45
C LYS A 108 -5.68 -10.53 -7.14
N GLU A 109 -4.76 -10.51 -8.10
CA GLU A 109 -3.38 -10.99 -7.96
C GLU A 109 -2.63 -10.25 -6.85
N ILE A 110 -2.86 -8.94 -6.66
CA ILE A 110 -2.21 -8.16 -5.60
C ILE A 110 -2.62 -8.62 -4.21
N ILE A 111 -3.93 -8.90 -4.04
CA ILE A 111 -4.44 -9.37 -2.76
C ILE A 111 -3.85 -10.75 -2.45
N LEU A 112 -3.66 -11.60 -3.46
CA LEU A 112 -3.04 -12.91 -3.31
C LEU A 112 -1.55 -12.79 -2.97
N GLU A 113 -0.81 -11.93 -3.67
CA GLU A 113 0.60 -11.66 -3.37
C GLU A 113 0.80 -11.15 -1.93
N PHE A 114 -0.05 -10.22 -1.48
CA PHE A 114 0.00 -9.73 -0.10
C PHE A 114 -0.37 -10.80 0.91
N LYS A 115 -1.34 -11.64 0.60
CA LYS A 115 -1.71 -12.76 1.44
C LYS A 115 -0.51 -13.69 1.66
N ASP A 116 0.20 -14.05 0.60
CA ASP A 116 1.37 -14.91 0.68
C ASP A 116 2.49 -14.29 1.54
N VAL A 117 2.76 -12.99 1.36
CA VAL A 117 3.73 -12.27 2.20
C VAL A 117 3.28 -12.25 3.66
N ILE A 118 2.02 -11.90 3.93
CA ILE A 118 1.48 -11.87 5.29
C ILE A 118 1.52 -13.26 5.92
N PHE A 119 1.14 -14.32 5.21
CA PHE A 119 1.21 -15.67 5.74
C PHE A 119 2.65 -16.10 6.04
N SER A 120 3.61 -15.77 5.16
CA SER A 120 5.02 -16.07 5.42
C SER A 120 5.56 -15.38 6.69
N GLU A 121 5.11 -14.15 6.97
CA GLU A 121 5.48 -13.43 8.20
C GLU A 121 4.77 -14.01 9.43
N VAL A 122 3.50 -14.36 9.29
CA VAL A 122 2.67 -14.89 10.38
C VAL A 122 3.11 -16.30 10.79
N GLU A 123 3.54 -17.12 9.83
CA GLU A 123 4.06 -18.49 10.10
C GLU A 123 5.40 -18.51 10.87
N LYS A 124 6.05 -17.37 11.04
CA LYS A 124 7.17 -17.24 12.00
C LYS A 124 6.72 -17.36 13.46
N ASP A 125 5.42 -17.17 13.74
CA ASP A 125 4.83 -17.42 15.06
C ASP A 125 4.39 -18.87 15.19
N GLU A 126 5.02 -19.63 16.11
CA GLU A 126 4.76 -21.06 16.34
C GLU A 126 3.28 -21.39 16.66
N ARG A 127 2.54 -20.40 17.18
CA ARG A 127 1.10 -20.56 17.46
C ARG A 127 0.30 -20.74 16.17
N PHE A 128 0.67 -20.01 15.11
CA PHE A 128 -0.01 -20.08 13.81
C PHE A 128 0.31 -21.33 13.02
N LYS A 129 1.50 -21.92 13.20
CA LYS A 129 1.87 -23.18 12.53
C LYS A 129 0.92 -24.32 12.86
N LYS A 130 0.29 -24.29 14.03
CA LYS A 130 -0.64 -25.34 14.52
C LYS A 130 -2.09 -25.09 14.14
N VAL A 131 -2.40 -23.92 13.54
CA VAL A 131 -3.76 -23.57 13.13
C VAL A 131 -4.09 -24.24 11.80
N GLU A 132 -5.27 -24.84 11.67
CA GLU A 132 -5.76 -25.43 10.43
C GLU A 132 -5.90 -24.36 9.33
N GLU A 133 -5.59 -24.73 8.08
CA GLU A 133 -5.59 -23.80 6.94
C GLU A 133 -6.91 -23.05 6.75
N GLU A 134 -8.05 -23.75 6.92
CA GLU A 134 -9.37 -23.13 6.81
C GLU A 134 -9.56 -22.01 7.86
N LYS A 135 -9.07 -22.24 9.08
CA LYS A 135 -9.11 -21.23 10.15
C LYS A 135 -8.15 -20.06 9.88
N LYS A 136 -6.97 -20.34 9.33
CA LYS A 136 -6.02 -19.28 8.91
C LYS A 136 -6.65 -18.38 7.86
N GLU A 137 -7.29 -18.97 6.85
CA GLU A 137 -8.01 -18.23 5.80
C GLU A 137 -9.14 -17.37 6.37
N TRP A 138 -9.95 -17.96 7.24
CA TRP A 138 -11.04 -17.25 7.90
C TRP A 138 -10.51 -16.06 8.71
N LEU A 139 -9.49 -16.29 9.53
CA LEU A 139 -8.86 -15.24 10.34
C LEU A 139 -8.27 -14.13 9.47
N PHE A 140 -7.54 -14.49 8.41
CA PHE A 140 -7.00 -13.53 7.46
C PHE A 140 -8.10 -12.64 6.88
N ASN A 141 -9.20 -13.24 6.38
CA ASN A 141 -10.29 -12.47 5.78
C ASN A 141 -10.94 -11.49 6.78
N LYS A 142 -11.09 -11.89 8.04
CA LYS A 142 -11.66 -11.02 9.10
C LYS A 142 -10.69 -9.89 9.45
N CYS A 143 -9.42 -10.21 9.68
CA CYS A 143 -8.40 -9.22 9.97
C CYS A 143 -8.19 -8.27 8.78
N TRP A 144 -8.19 -8.79 7.56
CA TRP A 144 -8.10 -7.99 6.34
C TRP A 144 -9.22 -6.96 6.26
N THR A 145 -10.48 -7.41 6.40
CA THR A 145 -11.64 -6.52 6.33
C THR A 145 -11.57 -5.39 7.36
N TYR A 146 -11.24 -5.71 8.61
CA TYR A 146 -11.12 -4.72 9.66
C TYR A 146 -9.95 -3.76 9.42
N THR A 147 -8.76 -4.30 9.13
CA THR A 147 -7.54 -3.51 8.93
C THR A 147 -7.68 -2.61 7.70
N HIS A 148 -8.31 -3.11 6.64
CA HIS A 148 -8.58 -2.31 5.44
C HIS A 148 -9.56 -1.17 5.72
N GLY A 149 -10.61 -1.41 6.51
CA GLY A 149 -11.53 -0.38 6.97
C GLY A 149 -10.81 0.68 7.80
N LEU A 150 -10.02 0.26 8.79
CA LEU A 150 -9.22 1.16 9.64
C LEU A 150 -8.23 1.99 8.82
N ALA A 151 -7.51 1.37 7.88
CA ALA A 151 -6.57 2.04 6.99
C ALA A 151 -7.27 3.07 6.09
N THR A 152 -8.45 2.73 5.56
CA THR A 152 -9.25 3.65 4.75
C THR A 152 -9.68 4.87 5.55
N LEU A 153 -10.21 4.68 6.77
CA LEU A 153 -10.59 5.78 7.66
C LEU A 153 -9.38 6.64 8.04
N THR A 154 -8.23 6.01 8.24
CA THR A 154 -6.96 6.70 8.53
C THR A 154 -6.51 7.55 7.34
N ALA A 155 -6.51 7.01 6.12
CA ALA A 155 -6.14 7.73 4.89
C ALA A 155 -7.11 8.89 4.57
N MET A 156 -8.36 8.80 5.07
CA MET A 156 -9.34 9.89 4.95
C MET A 156 -9.22 10.95 6.06
N GLY A 157 -8.36 10.73 7.07
CA GLY A 157 -8.21 11.63 8.21
C GLY A 157 -9.38 11.56 9.21
N TRP A 158 -10.19 10.52 9.16
CA TRP A 158 -11.33 10.33 10.08
C TRP A 158 -10.93 9.67 11.41
N GLU A 159 -9.87 8.84 11.37
CA GLU A 159 -9.34 8.22 12.60
C GLU A 159 -8.55 9.26 13.40
N LYS A 160 -9.04 9.56 14.62
CA LYS A 160 -8.44 10.59 15.50
C LYS A 160 -7.21 10.07 16.23
N ASN A 161 -7.21 8.79 16.60
CA ASN A 161 -6.10 8.16 17.32
C ASN A 161 -5.25 7.32 16.36
N ASN A 162 -4.61 7.99 15.40
CA ASN A 162 -3.78 7.36 14.39
C ASN A 162 -2.28 7.32 14.75
N SER A 163 -1.91 7.53 16.02
CA SER A 163 -0.56 7.27 16.52
C SER A 163 -0.20 5.77 16.40
N ASN A 164 1.08 5.42 16.44
CA ASN A 164 1.47 4.01 16.42
C ASN A 164 0.84 3.21 17.55
N ASP A 165 0.74 3.80 18.75
CA ASP A 165 0.07 3.17 19.91
C ASP A 165 -1.44 3.07 19.70
N GLY A 166 -2.07 4.09 19.12
CA GLY A 166 -3.49 4.06 18.78
C GLY A 166 -3.83 2.97 17.77
N ILE A 167 -3.06 2.88 16.69
CA ILE A 167 -3.18 1.82 15.68
C ILE A 167 -2.98 0.45 16.32
N LYS A 168 -1.93 0.29 17.12
CA LYS A 168 -1.65 -0.95 17.86
C LYS A 168 -2.82 -1.38 18.74
N ASN A 169 -3.38 -0.46 19.51
CA ASN A 169 -4.49 -0.76 20.42
C ASN A 169 -5.75 -1.17 19.65
N ASN A 170 -6.11 -0.44 18.59
CA ASN A 170 -7.23 -0.80 17.73
C ASN A 170 -7.09 -2.23 17.14
N LEU A 171 -5.88 -2.62 16.74
CA LEU A 171 -5.62 -3.96 16.23
C LEU A 171 -5.58 -5.03 17.32
N LEU A 172 -5.13 -4.70 18.54
CA LEU A 172 -5.14 -5.62 19.68
C LEU A 172 -6.56 -5.89 20.16
N ASP A 173 -7.44 -4.90 20.18
CA ASP A 173 -8.86 -5.07 20.55
C ASP A 173 -9.53 -6.08 19.60
N LEU A 174 -9.20 -6.05 18.32
CA LEU A 174 -9.67 -7.05 17.36
C LEU A 174 -9.15 -8.46 17.70
N ILE A 175 -7.87 -8.60 18.07
CA ILE A 175 -7.25 -9.88 18.42
C ILE A 175 -7.91 -10.46 19.68
N VAL A 176 -8.19 -9.63 20.69
CA VAL A 176 -8.90 -10.04 21.91
C VAL A 176 -10.30 -10.56 21.55
N PHE A 177 -11.03 -9.82 20.74
CA PHE A 177 -12.35 -10.27 20.27
C PHE A 177 -12.31 -11.64 19.58
N PHE A 178 -11.27 -11.92 18.79
CA PHE A 178 -11.11 -13.22 18.15
C PHE A 178 -10.68 -14.33 19.13
N ASN A 179 -9.83 -14.05 20.11
CA ASN A 179 -9.46 -15.04 21.12
C ASN A 179 -10.69 -15.59 21.88
N ASP A 180 -11.65 -14.72 22.21
CA ASP A 180 -12.91 -15.13 22.85
C ASP A 180 -13.75 -16.10 21.97
N VAL A 181 -13.56 -16.05 20.65
CA VAL A 181 -14.23 -16.94 19.70
C VAL A 181 -13.49 -18.29 19.56
N PHE A 182 -12.16 -18.32 19.81
CA PHE A 182 -11.34 -19.52 19.66
C PHE A 182 -11.26 -20.38 20.96
N GLU A 183 -11.52 -19.78 22.12
CA GLU A 183 -11.52 -20.49 23.41
C GLU A 183 -12.85 -21.20 23.72
N LYS A 184 -13.84 -21.09 22.84
CA LYS A 184 -15.14 -21.79 22.91
C LYS A 184 -15.20 -22.92 21.88
#